data_6d1b56a5460144442bef8c8960e2cbbe
#
_entry.id   6d1b56a5460144442bef8c8960e2cbbe
#
_cell.length_a   1.000
_cell.length_b   1.000
_cell.length_c   1.000
_cell.angle_alpha   90.00
_cell.angle_beta   90.00
_cell.angle_gamma   90.00
#
_symmetry.space_group_name_H-M   'P 1'
#
loop_
_entity.id
_entity.type
_entity.pdbx_description
1 polymer ?
#
loop_
_entity_poly.entity_id
_entity_poly.type
_entity_poly.pdbx_seq_one_letter_code
_entity_poly.pdbx_strand_id
1 'polypeptide(L)'
;DTLLIRGTGRTDFQNGDPKDSYNSIFNKLLKLPDQTLVYPAHDYKGEMVSTIIEERQFNPRLQVKSVEEYVDIMNNLNLPDPKMMDVAVPSNLKLGIDLNRQKVNNGIEPEEFNKIKKEENTVLIDLREQNEIDKEGKLDNSNIVPFPSMHDYIEKNKDSLKNKKILFYCAHGHRSTLAVQISKSYNFVNCFHLIGGLEKWKKKGLEIN
;
A
#
# COMPACT_ATOMS: atom_id res chain seq x y z
N ASP A 1 -1.43 -6.76 -12.13
CA ASP A 1 -2.69 -7.33 -12.70
C ASP A 1 -2.74 -7.27 -14.23
N THR A 2 -1.69 -7.71 -14.91
CA THR A 2 -1.73 -7.77 -16.38
C THR A 2 -2.45 -9.02 -16.85
N LEU A 3 -2.08 -10.19 -16.34
CA LEU A 3 -2.74 -11.47 -16.62
C LEU A 3 -3.44 -11.98 -15.34
N LEU A 4 -4.71 -12.31 -15.47
CA LEU A 4 -5.52 -12.92 -14.43
C LEU A 4 -5.96 -14.32 -14.89
N ILE A 5 -6.44 -15.14 -13.98
CA ILE A 5 -7.00 -16.46 -14.34
C ILE A 5 -8.30 -16.23 -15.12
N ARG A 6 -8.34 -16.70 -16.37
CA ARG A 6 -9.46 -16.52 -17.33
C ARG A 6 -9.88 -15.05 -17.50
N GLY A 7 -8.90 -14.14 -17.40
CA GLY A 7 -9.12 -12.70 -17.56
C GLY A 7 -7.80 -11.93 -17.73
N THR A 8 -7.90 -10.63 -17.83
CA THR A 8 -6.76 -9.68 -17.88
C THR A 8 -7.07 -8.44 -17.05
N GLY A 9 -6.05 -7.69 -16.70
CA GLY A 9 -6.25 -6.37 -16.11
C GLY A 9 -7.07 -5.44 -17.02
N ARG A 10 -7.76 -4.47 -16.43
CA ARG A 10 -8.50 -3.43 -17.17
C ARG A 10 -7.52 -2.42 -17.76
N THR A 11 -7.90 -1.84 -18.90
CA THR A 11 -7.10 -0.82 -19.60
C THR A 11 -7.87 0.51 -19.78
N ASP A 12 -9.06 0.61 -19.23
CA ASP A 12 -9.97 1.76 -19.29
C ASP A 12 -9.72 2.77 -18.16
N PHE A 13 -8.66 2.58 -17.38
CA PHE A 13 -8.23 3.52 -16.36
C PHE A 13 -7.06 4.37 -16.84
N GLN A 14 -6.76 5.40 -16.07
CA GLN A 14 -5.67 6.31 -16.33
C GLN A 14 -4.35 5.57 -16.63
N ASN A 15 -3.68 5.97 -17.70
CA ASN A 15 -2.49 5.34 -18.25
C ASN A 15 -2.70 3.87 -18.71
N GLY A 16 -3.93 3.39 -18.78
CA GLY A 16 -4.23 2.10 -19.39
C GLY A 16 -4.20 2.22 -20.91
N ASP A 17 -3.54 1.26 -21.57
CA ASP A 17 -3.52 1.12 -23.01
C ASP A 17 -3.70 -0.34 -23.40
N PRO A 18 -4.76 -0.69 -24.17
CA PRO A 18 -5.03 -2.07 -24.54
C PRO A 18 -3.97 -2.65 -25.51
N LYS A 19 -3.28 -1.83 -26.32
CA LYS A 19 -2.20 -2.30 -27.20
C LYS A 19 -0.96 -2.66 -26.37
N ASP A 20 -0.63 -1.87 -25.37
CA ASP A 20 0.47 -2.16 -24.45
C ASP A 20 0.17 -3.39 -23.60
N SER A 21 -1.08 -3.57 -23.18
CA SER A 21 -1.56 -4.78 -22.52
C SER A 21 -1.40 -6.01 -23.41
N TYR A 22 -1.84 -5.94 -24.67
CA TYR A 22 -1.63 -7.00 -25.66
C TYR A 22 -0.15 -7.35 -25.80
N ASN A 23 0.69 -6.36 -26.04
CA ASN A 23 2.14 -6.57 -26.20
C ASN A 23 2.75 -7.24 -24.96
N SER A 24 2.36 -6.83 -23.78
CA SER A 24 2.85 -7.41 -22.51
C SER A 24 2.41 -8.86 -22.35
N ILE A 25 1.17 -9.19 -22.69
CA ILE A 25 0.63 -10.55 -22.58
C ILE A 25 1.19 -11.44 -23.70
N PHE A 26 0.96 -11.11 -24.96
CA PHE A 26 1.25 -12.00 -26.08
C PHE A 26 2.73 -12.08 -26.43
N ASN A 27 3.47 -10.97 -26.30
CA ASN A 27 4.87 -10.91 -26.71
C ASN A 27 5.86 -11.17 -25.57
N LYS A 28 5.39 -11.17 -24.29
CA LYS A 28 6.23 -11.44 -23.12
C LYS A 28 5.70 -12.61 -22.29
N LEU A 29 4.52 -12.49 -21.67
CA LEU A 29 4.02 -13.48 -20.71
C LEU A 29 3.74 -14.82 -21.39
N LEU A 30 3.02 -14.84 -22.51
CA LEU A 30 2.71 -16.08 -23.25
C LEU A 30 3.92 -16.71 -23.94
N LYS A 31 5.11 -16.08 -23.90
CA LYS A 31 6.38 -16.68 -24.35
C LYS A 31 7.11 -17.45 -23.26
N LEU A 32 6.64 -17.37 -22.02
CA LEU A 32 7.18 -18.19 -20.94
C LEU A 32 6.84 -19.68 -21.19
N PRO A 33 7.62 -20.59 -20.56
CA PRO A 33 7.34 -22.03 -20.67
C PRO A 33 5.89 -22.36 -20.27
N ASP A 34 5.29 -23.32 -20.94
CA ASP A 34 3.89 -23.69 -20.77
C ASP A 34 3.50 -24.03 -19.31
N GLN A 35 4.42 -24.65 -18.57
CA GLN A 35 4.22 -25.06 -17.19
C GLN A 35 4.48 -23.92 -16.17
N THR A 36 4.80 -22.70 -16.61
CA THR A 36 5.01 -21.57 -15.71
C THR A 36 3.70 -21.27 -14.97
N LEU A 37 3.77 -21.26 -13.65
CA LEU A 37 2.62 -20.97 -12.79
C LEU A 37 2.27 -19.50 -12.81
N VAL A 38 0.98 -19.22 -12.88
CA VAL A 38 0.39 -17.88 -12.83
C VAL A 38 -0.34 -17.72 -11.50
N TYR A 39 0.19 -16.84 -10.63
CA TYR A 39 -0.44 -16.43 -9.38
C TYR A 39 -0.96 -14.99 -9.57
N PRO A 40 -2.23 -14.78 -9.84
CA PRO A 40 -2.77 -13.44 -10.02
C PRO A 40 -2.83 -12.70 -8.68
N ALA A 41 -2.64 -11.37 -8.71
CA ALA A 41 -2.80 -10.55 -7.50
C ALA A 41 -4.27 -10.43 -7.07
N HIS A 42 -5.21 -10.61 -8.01
CA HIS A 42 -6.64 -10.64 -7.75
C HIS A 42 -7.28 -11.86 -8.36
N ASP A 43 -8.16 -12.50 -7.63
CA ASP A 43 -9.07 -13.54 -8.11
C ASP A 43 -10.50 -13.19 -7.76
N TYR A 44 -11.41 -13.42 -8.72
CA TYR A 44 -12.83 -13.12 -8.60
C TYR A 44 -13.71 -14.38 -8.64
N LYS A 45 -13.12 -15.57 -8.73
CA LYS A 45 -13.81 -16.84 -8.96
C LYS A 45 -13.42 -17.97 -8.01
N GLY A 46 -12.49 -17.71 -7.07
CA GLY A 46 -11.97 -18.72 -6.15
C GLY A 46 -10.84 -19.56 -6.73
N GLU A 47 -10.18 -19.08 -7.79
CA GLU A 47 -9.08 -19.77 -8.48
C GLU A 47 -7.75 -19.17 -8.02
N MET A 48 -6.90 -19.97 -7.39
CA MET A 48 -5.67 -19.48 -6.77
C MET A 48 -4.45 -19.52 -7.69
N VAL A 49 -4.41 -20.42 -8.65
CA VAL A 49 -3.27 -20.65 -9.54
C VAL A 49 -3.74 -21.18 -10.89
N SER A 50 -3.02 -20.81 -11.94
CA SER A 50 -3.15 -21.33 -13.29
C SER A 50 -1.77 -21.54 -13.91
N THR A 51 -1.69 -21.87 -15.19
CA THR A 51 -0.45 -22.01 -15.95
C THR A 51 -0.52 -21.18 -17.23
N ILE A 52 0.64 -20.90 -17.84
CA ILE A 52 0.70 -20.16 -19.11
C ILE A 52 -0.06 -20.91 -20.21
N ILE A 53 0.06 -22.25 -20.27
CA ILE A 53 -0.68 -23.02 -21.27
C ILE A 53 -2.19 -22.96 -21.06
N GLU A 54 -2.66 -23.04 -19.82
CA GLU A 54 -4.08 -22.93 -19.52
C GLU A 54 -4.63 -21.55 -19.89
N GLU A 55 -3.91 -20.48 -19.56
CA GLU A 55 -4.35 -19.13 -19.95
C GLU A 55 -4.35 -18.96 -21.46
N ARG A 56 -3.35 -19.49 -22.15
CA ARG A 56 -3.32 -19.46 -23.62
C ARG A 56 -4.50 -20.18 -24.26
N GLN A 57 -4.94 -21.32 -23.69
CA GLN A 57 -6.00 -22.15 -24.23
C GLN A 57 -7.41 -21.73 -23.79
N PHE A 58 -7.57 -21.28 -22.57
CA PHE A 58 -8.89 -21.15 -21.95
C PHE A 58 -9.24 -19.73 -21.51
N ASN A 59 -8.31 -18.78 -21.55
CA ASN A 59 -8.64 -17.41 -21.24
C ASN A 59 -9.43 -16.75 -22.37
N PRO A 60 -10.71 -16.38 -22.15
CA PRO A 60 -11.57 -15.88 -23.23
C PRO A 60 -11.07 -14.57 -23.85
N ARG A 61 -10.32 -13.75 -23.10
CA ARG A 61 -9.77 -12.50 -23.61
C ARG A 61 -8.51 -12.72 -24.49
N LEU A 62 -7.94 -13.91 -24.46
CA LEU A 62 -6.75 -14.26 -25.24
C LEU A 62 -7.09 -15.08 -26.51
N GLN A 63 -8.37 -15.42 -26.74
CA GLN A 63 -8.83 -16.12 -27.93
C GLN A 63 -9.05 -15.15 -29.09
N VAL A 64 -8.04 -14.34 -29.41
CA VAL A 64 -8.07 -13.31 -30.45
C VAL A 64 -7.03 -13.59 -31.52
N LYS A 65 -7.29 -13.15 -32.73
CA LYS A 65 -6.41 -13.34 -33.90
C LYS A 65 -5.54 -12.12 -34.20
N SER A 66 -5.90 -10.96 -33.66
CA SER A 66 -5.17 -9.72 -33.90
C SER A 66 -5.18 -8.78 -32.70
N VAL A 67 -4.34 -7.76 -32.75
CA VAL A 67 -4.30 -6.67 -31.75
C VAL A 67 -5.63 -5.92 -31.73
N GLU A 68 -6.22 -5.70 -32.91
CA GLU A 68 -7.47 -4.95 -33.08
C GLU A 68 -8.63 -5.67 -32.41
N GLU A 69 -8.73 -7.00 -32.55
CA GLU A 69 -9.76 -7.79 -31.86
C GLU A 69 -9.59 -7.71 -30.33
N TYR A 70 -8.37 -7.76 -29.83
CA TYR A 70 -8.11 -7.61 -28.39
C TYR A 70 -8.48 -6.21 -27.89
N VAL A 71 -8.10 -5.17 -28.63
CA VAL A 71 -8.45 -3.78 -28.33
C VAL A 71 -9.95 -3.57 -28.28
N ASP A 72 -10.67 -4.16 -29.24
CA ASP A 72 -12.13 -4.09 -29.27
C ASP A 72 -12.77 -4.76 -28.05
N ILE A 73 -12.32 -5.95 -27.68
CA ILE A 73 -12.77 -6.63 -26.44
C ILE A 73 -12.50 -5.74 -25.23
N MET A 74 -11.31 -5.19 -25.09
CA MET A 74 -10.93 -4.40 -23.91
C MET A 74 -11.71 -3.10 -23.81
N ASN A 75 -12.01 -2.46 -24.91
CA ASN A 75 -12.81 -1.23 -24.93
C ASN A 75 -14.31 -1.46 -24.65
N ASN A 76 -14.79 -2.69 -24.85
CA ASN A 76 -16.21 -3.05 -24.69
C ASN A 76 -16.48 -3.92 -23.45
N LEU A 77 -15.59 -3.95 -22.46
CA LEU A 77 -15.79 -4.74 -21.25
C LEU A 77 -16.98 -4.27 -20.40
N ASN A 78 -17.36 -3.00 -20.49
CA ASN A 78 -18.49 -2.38 -19.77
C ASN A 78 -18.57 -2.77 -18.28
N LEU A 79 -17.43 -2.85 -17.62
CA LEU A 79 -17.35 -3.19 -16.21
C LEU A 79 -17.71 -1.97 -15.35
N PRO A 80 -18.43 -2.15 -14.25
CA PRO A 80 -18.72 -1.04 -13.33
C PRO A 80 -17.41 -0.45 -12.77
N ASP A 81 -17.42 0.83 -12.51
CA ASP A 81 -16.26 1.49 -11.89
C ASP A 81 -16.05 0.97 -10.46
N PRO A 82 -14.80 0.73 -10.07
CA PRO A 82 -14.47 0.39 -8.69
C PRO A 82 -14.94 1.49 -7.74
N LYS A 83 -15.45 1.08 -6.59
CA LYS A 83 -15.82 2.02 -5.52
C LYS A 83 -14.61 2.88 -5.15
N MET A 84 -14.83 4.16 -4.87
CA MET A 84 -13.80 5.10 -4.43
C MET A 84 -12.77 5.53 -5.50
N MET A 85 -13.04 5.32 -6.79
CA MET A 85 -12.14 5.76 -7.89
C MET A 85 -11.86 7.27 -7.83
N ASP A 86 -12.89 8.07 -7.56
CA ASP A 86 -12.78 9.54 -7.47
C ASP A 86 -11.79 10.00 -6.38
N VAL A 87 -11.53 9.15 -5.39
CA VAL A 87 -10.59 9.42 -4.29
C VAL A 87 -9.24 8.76 -4.53
N ALA A 88 -9.25 7.50 -5.01
CA ALA A 88 -8.04 6.70 -5.15
C ALA A 88 -7.15 7.21 -6.30
N VAL A 89 -7.72 7.55 -7.45
CA VAL A 89 -6.93 8.01 -8.62
C VAL A 89 -6.21 9.34 -8.34
N PRO A 90 -6.85 10.41 -7.84
CA PRO A 90 -6.12 11.63 -7.49
C PRO A 90 -5.06 11.42 -6.40
N SER A 91 -5.32 10.53 -5.44
CA SER A 91 -4.35 10.21 -4.38
C SER A 91 -3.13 9.47 -4.93
N ASN A 92 -3.34 8.52 -5.84
CA ASN A 92 -2.25 7.78 -6.49
C ASN A 92 -1.42 8.69 -7.41
N LEU A 93 -2.05 9.63 -8.12
CA LEU A 93 -1.37 10.63 -8.93
C LEU A 93 -0.44 11.53 -8.13
N LYS A 94 -0.82 11.84 -6.90
CA LYS A 94 0.00 12.60 -5.94
C LYS A 94 0.96 11.70 -5.16
N LEU A 95 1.27 10.49 -5.63
CA LEU A 95 2.09 9.49 -4.96
C LEU A 95 1.54 9.08 -3.58
N GLY A 96 0.24 9.20 -3.38
CA GLY A 96 -0.41 8.83 -2.13
C GLY A 96 -0.13 9.77 -0.94
N ILE A 97 0.61 10.87 -1.14
CA ILE A 97 0.99 11.80 -0.08
C ILE A 97 -0.07 12.89 0.06
N ASP A 98 -1.14 12.62 0.76
CA ASP A 98 -2.07 13.65 1.19
C ASP A 98 -1.70 14.18 2.58
N LEU A 99 -0.96 15.29 2.61
CA LEU A 99 -0.57 15.97 3.85
C LEU A 99 -1.80 16.47 4.64
N ASN A 100 -2.91 16.78 3.98
CA ASN A 100 -4.14 17.17 4.66
C ASN A 100 -4.76 15.99 5.40
N ARG A 101 -4.74 14.80 4.78
CA ARG A 101 -5.20 13.56 5.43
C ARG A 101 -4.34 13.21 6.65
N GLN A 102 -3.05 13.49 6.61
CA GLN A 102 -2.17 13.31 7.77
C GLN A 102 -2.56 14.25 8.92
N LYS A 103 -2.85 15.52 8.65
CA LYS A 103 -3.31 16.48 9.68
C LYS A 103 -4.62 16.07 10.33
N VAL A 104 -5.60 15.65 9.55
CA VAL A 104 -6.94 15.24 10.05
C VAL A 104 -6.87 14.00 10.95
N ASN A 105 -5.88 13.12 10.76
CA ASN A 105 -5.72 11.88 11.52
C ASN A 105 -4.74 12.02 12.70
N ASN A 106 -4.83 13.08 13.49
CA ASN A 106 -3.95 13.35 14.63
C ASN A 106 -2.46 13.43 14.24
N GLY A 107 -2.19 13.96 13.05
CA GLY A 107 -0.82 14.25 12.64
C GLY A 107 -0.28 15.47 13.35
N ILE A 108 0.95 15.42 13.81
CA ILE A 108 1.67 16.52 14.45
C ILE A 108 2.98 16.81 13.71
N GLU A 109 3.34 18.07 13.70
CA GLU A 109 4.55 18.56 13.04
C GLU A 109 5.82 18.10 13.76
N PRO A 110 6.97 17.97 13.07
CA PRO A 110 8.20 17.44 13.66
C PRO A 110 8.64 18.15 14.95
N GLU A 111 8.48 19.46 15.02
CA GLU A 111 8.89 20.25 16.18
C GLU A 111 8.02 19.93 17.43
N GLU A 112 6.73 19.76 17.24
CA GLU A 112 5.80 19.37 18.30
C GLU A 112 6.01 17.90 18.68
N PHE A 113 6.18 17.03 17.67
CA PHE A 113 6.47 15.61 17.90
C PHE A 113 7.74 15.43 18.74
N ASN A 114 8.79 16.25 18.48
CA ASN A 114 10.04 16.22 19.24
C ASN A 114 9.88 16.64 20.70
N LYS A 115 8.90 17.48 21.02
CA LYS A 115 8.55 17.85 22.40
C LYS A 115 7.80 16.71 23.08
N ILE A 116 6.75 16.22 22.43
CA ILE A 116 5.85 15.22 23.01
C ILE A 116 6.55 13.87 23.23
N LYS A 117 7.49 13.47 22.36
CA LYS A 117 8.22 12.20 22.53
C LYS A 117 9.05 12.11 23.82
N LYS A 118 9.29 13.26 24.49
CA LYS A 118 10.06 13.36 25.75
C LYS A 118 9.15 13.35 26.99
N GLU A 119 7.85 13.41 26.83
CA GLU A 119 6.90 13.42 27.94
C GLU A 119 6.83 12.04 28.61
N GLU A 120 6.64 12.03 29.93
CA GLU A 120 6.34 10.82 30.66
C GLU A 120 5.06 10.15 30.11
N ASN A 121 4.99 8.83 30.21
CA ASN A 121 3.87 8.02 29.68
C ASN A 121 3.69 8.07 28.15
N THR A 122 4.71 8.48 27.40
CA THR A 122 4.71 8.40 25.94
C THR A 122 5.39 7.12 25.45
N VAL A 123 4.77 6.44 24.50
CA VAL A 123 5.33 5.29 23.78
C VAL A 123 5.58 5.69 22.34
N LEU A 124 6.83 5.61 21.92
CA LEU A 124 7.25 5.90 20.56
C LEU A 124 7.40 4.60 19.76
N ILE A 125 6.76 4.53 18.60
CA ILE A 125 6.73 3.33 17.74
C ILE A 125 7.21 3.68 16.34
N ASP A 126 8.27 2.99 15.92
CA ASP A 126 8.78 3.00 14.54
C ASP A 126 8.10 1.86 13.75
N LEU A 127 7.40 2.23 12.69
CA LEU A 127 6.65 1.28 11.84
C LEU A 127 7.43 0.82 10.62
N ARG A 128 8.71 1.12 10.55
CA ARG A 128 9.58 0.74 9.44
C ARG A 128 10.14 -0.67 9.63
N GLU A 129 10.54 -1.25 8.51
CA GLU A 129 11.25 -2.51 8.49
C GLU A 129 12.71 -2.32 8.97
N GLN A 130 13.34 -3.39 9.49
CA GLN A 130 14.70 -3.34 10.01
C GLN A 130 15.71 -2.83 8.97
N ASN A 131 15.58 -3.22 7.72
CA ASN A 131 16.44 -2.78 6.63
C ASN A 131 16.36 -1.27 6.32
N GLU A 132 15.22 -0.62 6.62
CA GLU A 132 15.07 0.84 6.52
C GLU A 132 15.78 1.52 7.69
N ILE A 133 15.68 0.93 8.88
CA ILE A 133 16.30 1.44 10.12
C ILE A 133 17.83 1.36 10.03
N ASP A 134 18.36 0.24 9.55
CA ASP A 134 19.81 0.01 9.41
C ASP A 134 20.46 1.04 8.46
N LYS A 135 19.70 1.53 7.48
CA LYS A 135 20.20 2.53 6.51
C LYS A 135 20.06 3.95 6.99
N GLU A 136 19.05 4.25 7.76
CA GLU A 136 18.62 5.63 8.01
C GLU A 136 18.68 6.05 9.47
N GLY A 137 18.97 5.11 10.37
CA GLY A 137 18.87 5.33 11.81
C GLY A 137 17.44 5.37 12.31
N LYS A 138 17.26 5.62 13.62
CA LYS A 138 15.95 5.72 14.27
C LYS A 138 15.91 6.83 15.33
N LEU A 139 14.73 7.19 15.77
CA LEU A 139 14.56 8.08 16.92
C LEU A 139 14.84 7.32 18.22
N ASP A 140 15.51 7.95 19.17
CA ASP A 140 15.81 7.37 20.47
C ASP A 140 14.58 6.86 21.19
N ASN A 141 14.75 5.76 21.92
CA ASN A 141 13.71 5.12 22.72
C ASN A 141 12.48 4.64 21.93
N SER A 142 12.62 4.47 20.61
CA SER A 142 11.53 3.91 19.81
C SER A 142 11.47 2.38 19.88
N ASN A 143 10.26 1.87 20.07
CA ASN A 143 9.96 0.45 19.87
C ASN A 143 9.83 0.18 18.37
N ILE A 144 10.57 -0.79 17.86
CA ILE A 144 10.50 -1.20 16.47
C ILE A 144 9.34 -2.18 16.32
N VAL A 145 8.31 -1.77 15.59
CA VAL A 145 7.12 -2.58 15.31
C VAL A 145 6.79 -2.39 13.82
N PRO A 146 7.32 -3.20 12.92
CA PRO A 146 7.01 -3.13 11.51
C PRO A 146 5.50 -3.08 11.26
N PHE A 147 5.06 -2.25 10.32
CA PHE A 147 3.63 -1.98 10.10
C PHE A 147 2.76 -3.24 9.95
N PRO A 148 3.22 -4.32 9.26
CA PRO A 148 2.45 -5.58 9.20
C PRO A 148 2.21 -6.25 10.56
N SER A 149 3.10 -6.03 11.54
CA SER A 149 3.01 -6.63 12.88
C SER A 149 2.23 -5.77 13.88
N MET A 150 1.73 -4.62 13.45
CA MET A 150 1.14 -3.63 14.35
C MET A 150 -0.13 -4.13 15.04
N HIS A 151 -1.01 -4.87 14.34
CA HIS A 151 -2.22 -5.45 14.93
C HIS A 151 -1.90 -6.36 16.10
N ASP A 152 -0.98 -7.30 15.90
CA ASP A 152 -0.54 -8.24 16.92
C ASP A 152 0.12 -7.52 18.10
N TYR A 153 0.91 -6.50 17.82
CA TYR A 153 1.55 -5.70 18.86
C TYR A 153 0.53 -4.97 19.73
N ILE A 154 -0.46 -4.32 19.14
CA ILE A 154 -1.53 -3.63 19.87
C ILE A 154 -2.31 -4.63 20.71
N GLU A 155 -2.73 -5.75 20.14
CA GLU A 155 -3.52 -6.75 20.86
C GLU A 155 -2.76 -7.31 22.09
N LYS A 156 -1.48 -7.64 21.92
CA LYS A 156 -0.63 -8.16 23.00
C LYS A 156 -0.33 -7.14 24.10
N ASN A 157 -0.29 -5.85 23.76
CA ASN A 157 0.09 -4.78 24.69
C ASN A 157 -1.08 -3.88 25.11
N LYS A 158 -2.31 -4.28 24.85
CA LYS A 158 -3.51 -3.47 25.01
C LYS A 158 -3.61 -2.82 26.39
N ASP A 159 -3.42 -3.59 27.44
CA ASP A 159 -3.53 -3.09 28.83
C ASP A 159 -2.41 -2.12 29.17
N SER A 160 -1.18 -2.38 28.73
CA SER A 160 -0.03 -1.52 29.00
C SER A 160 -0.05 -0.20 28.23
N LEU A 161 -0.76 -0.15 27.07
CA LEU A 161 -0.89 1.03 26.21
C LEU A 161 -2.09 1.91 26.55
N LYS A 162 -3.08 1.39 27.29
CA LYS A 162 -4.40 2.00 27.48
C LYS A 162 -4.38 3.45 27.99
N ASN A 163 -3.42 3.78 28.86
CA ASN A 163 -3.32 5.10 29.46
C ASN A 163 -2.10 5.88 28.96
N LYS A 164 -1.48 5.43 27.87
CA LYS A 164 -0.28 6.06 27.34
C LYS A 164 -0.61 6.92 26.13
N LYS A 165 0.24 7.91 25.89
CA LYS A 165 0.27 8.65 24.64
C LYS A 165 1.11 7.83 23.64
N ILE A 166 0.53 7.46 22.51
CA ILE A 166 1.20 6.64 21.50
C ILE A 166 1.58 7.50 20.32
N LEU A 167 2.86 7.56 20.00
CA LEU A 167 3.41 8.28 18.88
C LEU A 167 3.91 7.31 17.82
N PHE A 168 3.35 7.38 16.63
CA PHE A 168 3.77 6.58 15.49
C PHE A 168 4.59 7.40 14.51
N TYR A 169 5.63 6.80 13.93
CA TYR A 169 6.32 7.36 12.79
C TYR A 169 6.74 6.28 11.79
N CYS A 170 7.02 6.71 10.57
CA CYS A 170 7.55 5.88 9.50
C CYS A 170 8.38 6.75 8.54
N ALA A 171 8.78 6.26 7.38
CA ALA A 171 9.59 7.03 6.44
C ALA A 171 8.90 8.32 5.95
N HIS A 172 7.61 8.25 5.52
CA HIS A 172 6.90 9.34 4.84
C HIS A 172 5.56 9.74 5.46
N GLY A 173 5.16 9.16 6.59
CA GLY A 173 3.90 9.48 7.28
C GLY A 173 2.69 8.62 6.90
N HIS A 174 2.76 7.76 5.86
CA HIS A 174 1.62 6.94 5.41
C HIS A 174 1.26 5.81 6.36
N ARG A 175 2.23 4.93 6.64
CA ARG A 175 2.06 3.82 7.58
C ARG A 175 1.62 4.34 8.96
N SER A 176 2.19 5.45 9.40
CA SER A 176 1.85 6.03 10.70
C SER A 176 0.46 6.67 10.76
N THR A 177 -0.03 7.23 9.65
CA THR A 177 -1.44 7.69 9.55
C THR A 177 -2.42 6.51 9.68
N LEU A 178 -2.14 5.40 8.98
CA LEU A 178 -2.95 4.19 9.06
C LEU A 178 -2.87 3.56 10.46
N ALA A 179 -1.70 3.60 11.09
CA ALA A 179 -1.51 3.11 12.45
C ALA A 179 -2.41 3.82 13.46
N VAL A 180 -2.57 5.14 13.34
CA VAL A 180 -3.53 5.90 14.18
C VAL A 180 -4.96 5.44 13.92
N GLN A 181 -5.35 5.21 12.66
CA GLN A 181 -6.71 4.73 12.35
C GLN A 181 -6.98 3.33 12.95
N ILE A 182 -6.01 2.42 12.81
CA ILE A 182 -6.07 1.09 13.42
C ILE A 182 -6.18 1.21 14.94
N SER A 183 -5.34 2.03 15.58
CA SER A 183 -5.37 2.21 17.03
C SER A 183 -6.74 2.73 17.53
N LYS A 184 -7.39 3.62 16.77
CA LYS A 184 -8.74 4.11 17.08
C LYS A 184 -9.78 2.98 17.06
N SER A 185 -9.66 1.97 16.20
CA SER A 185 -10.56 0.81 16.18
C SER A 185 -10.40 -0.08 17.43
N TYR A 186 -9.28 0.03 18.15
CA TYR A 186 -9.03 -0.58 19.45
C TYR A 186 -9.35 0.35 20.62
N ASN A 187 -10.05 1.48 20.37
CA ASN A 187 -10.42 2.50 21.36
C ASN A 187 -9.23 3.25 21.98
N PHE A 188 -8.09 3.30 21.34
CA PHE A 188 -6.99 4.18 21.73
C PHE A 188 -7.23 5.59 21.19
N VAL A 189 -7.48 6.54 22.06
CA VAL A 189 -7.78 7.94 21.70
C VAL A 189 -6.55 8.84 21.65
N ASN A 190 -5.53 8.53 22.46
CA ASN A 190 -4.29 9.33 22.59
C ASN A 190 -3.20 8.83 21.62
N CYS A 191 -3.54 8.69 20.34
CA CYS A 191 -2.63 8.24 19.29
C CYS A 191 -2.35 9.37 18.31
N PHE A 192 -1.09 9.59 18.01
CA PHE A 192 -0.62 10.65 17.12
C PHE A 192 0.43 10.09 16.17
N HIS A 193 0.69 10.79 15.07
CA HIS A 193 1.75 10.41 14.15
C HIS A 193 2.54 11.61 13.62
N LEU A 194 3.77 11.33 13.18
CA LEU A 194 4.66 12.32 12.60
C LEU A 194 4.24 12.63 11.16
N ILE A 195 3.81 13.88 10.89
CA ILE A 195 3.49 14.35 9.55
C ILE A 195 4.76 14.33 8.68
N GLY A 196 4.65 13.71 7.49
CA GLY A 196 5.76 13.58 6.55
C GLY A 196 6.85 12.59 6.97
N GLY A 197 6.70 11.94 8.13
CA GLY A 197 7.62 10.92 8.62
C GLY A 197 9.05 11.41 8.83
N LEU A 198 10.01 10.48 8.84
CA LEU A 198 11.43 10.82 9.01
C LEU A 198 12.00 11.65 7.88
N GLU A 199 11.44 11.59 6.67
CA GLU A 199 11.88 12.49 5.59
C GLU A 199 11.70 13.96 5.97
N LYS A 200 10.51 14.32 6.50
CA LYS A 200 10.23 15.69 6.94
C LYS A 200 11.03 16.06 8.19
N TRP A 201 11.23 15.10 9.10
CA TRP A 201 12.07 15.24 10.29
C TRP A 201 13.50 15.65 9.92
N LYS A 202 14.12 14.92 8.98
CA LYS A 202 15.47 15.21 8.45
C LYS A 202 15.54 16.58 7.78
N LYS A 203 14.53 16.93 6.96
CA LYS A 203 14.46 18.25 6.31
C LYS A 203 14.40 19.42 7.31
N LYS A 204 13.95 19.17 8.54
CA LYS A 204 13.96 20.14 9.65
C LYS A 204 15.25 20.16 10.45
N GLY A 205 16.26 19.38 10.08
CA GLY A 205 17.54 19.30 10.77
C GLY A 205 17.48 18.67 12.17
N LEU A 206 16.46 17.88 12.45
CA LEU A 206 16.32 17.17 13.73
C LEU A 206 17.14 15.88 13.75
N GLU A 207 17.75 15.56 14.90
CA GLU A 207 18.66 14.44 15.04
C GLU A 207 17.98 13.07 14.93
N ILE A 208 18.70 12.13 14.31
CA ILE A 208 18.38 10.72 14.19
C ILE A 208 19.64 9.96 14.62
N ASN A 209 19.50 8.91 15.41
CA ASN A 209 20.60 8.07 15.91
C ASN A 209 20.59 6.70 15.23
#